data_ced11b4c72f46d84740f5ef5a75ccbb4
#
_entry.id   ced11b4c72f46d84740f5ef5a75ccbb4
#
_cell.length_a   1.000
_cell.length_b   1.000
_cell.length_c   1.000
_cell.angle_alpha   90.00
_cell.angle_beta   90.00
_cell.angle_gamma   90.00
#
_symmetry.space_group_name_H-M   'P 1'
#
loop_
_entity.id
_entity.type
_entity.pdbx_description
1 polymer ?
#
loop_
_entity_poly.entity_id
_entity_poly.type
_entity_poly.pdbx_seq_one_letter_code
_entity_poly.pdbx_strand_id
1 'polypeptide(L)'
;PNVYAIGDATDLPLSKAGSTAHFESPIVAERIAAAVQGRQPDEKDGNYTGRVMCFFEIGDGKGTLLRFDYNHPPNPPRPNRIWHIGKIIFNKTYWHTVPKGRV
;
A
#
# COMPACT_ATOMS: atom_id res chain seq x y z
N PRO A 1 -2.47 15.52 19.29
CA PRO A 1 -1.30 15.61 18.45
C PRO A 1 -1.70 15.82 16.99
N ASN A 2 -1.08 16.80 16.34
CA ASN A 2 -1.42 17.23 14.98
C ASN A 2 -0.31 16.86 13.97
N VAL A 3 0.52 15.87 14.32
CA VAL A 3 1.61 15.38 13.47
C VAL A 3 1.34 13.94 13.11
N TYR A 4 1.44 13.63 11.81
CA TYR A 4 1.23 12.29 11.26
C TYR A 4 2.47 11.86 10.48
N ALA A 5 2.75 10.57 10.45
CA ALA A 5 3.81 9.97 9.66
C ALA A 5 3.27 8.75 8.91
N ILE A 6 3.74 8.55 7.69
CA ILE A 6 3.41 7.38 6.86
C ILE A 6 4.68 6.86 6.16
N GLY A 7 4.61 5.64 5.67
CA GLY A 7 5.66 5.02 4.88
C GLY A 7 6.94 4.74 5.67
N ASP A 8 8.05 4.93 5.02
CA ASP A 8 9.38 4.56 5.53
C ASP A 8 9.80 5.34 6.79
N ALA A 9 9.18 6.50 7.03
CA ALA A 9 9.41 7.31 8.23
C ALA A 9 8.82 6.72 9.51
N THR A 10 7.93 5.72 9.40
CA THR A 10 7.30 5.08 10.54
C THR A 10 8.14 3.93 11.09
N ASP A 11 7.96 3.62 12.38
CA ASP A 11 8.55 2.44 13.04
C ASP A 11 7.55 1.26 13.10
N LEU A 12 6.71 1.13 12.10
CA LEU A 12 5.80 -0.01 12.00
C LEU A 12 6.57 -1.28 11.62
N PRO A 13 6.18 -2.45 12.15
CA PRO A 13 6.83 -3.74 11.87
C PRO A 13 6.44 -4.28 10.49
N LEU A 14 6.66 -3.47 9.46
CA LEU A 14 6.31 -3.74 8.08
C LEU A 14 7.48 -3.47 7.14
N SER A 15 7.42 -4.00 5.93
CA SER A 15 8.41 -3.69 4.92
C SER A 15 8.33 -2.21 4.50
N LYS A 16 9.48 -1.61 4.29
CA LYS A 16 9.62 -0.24 3.77
C LYS A 16 9.35 -0.27 2.26
N ALA A 17 8.09 -0.16 1.89
CA ALA A 17 7.62 -0.21 0.50
C ALA A 17 6.66 0.93 0.20
N GLY A 18 6.69 1.45 -1.02
CA GLY A 18 5.79 2.52 -1.43
C GLY A 18 4.30 2.16 -1.29
N SER A 19 3.96 0.88 -1.40
CA SER A 19 2.59 0.40 -1.16
C SER A 19 2.15 0.54 0.30
N THR A 20 3.07 0.47 1.25
CA THR A 20 2.80 0.73 2.67
C THR A 20 2.28 2.16 2.84
N ALA A 21 3.06 3.15 2.39
CA ALA A 21 2.63 4.55 2.41
C ALA A 21 1.31 4.79 1.65
N HIS A 22 1.14 4.12 0.50
CA HIS A 22 -0.08 4.22 -0.30
C HIS A 22 -1.32 3.75 0.47
N PHE A 23 -1.23 2.64 1.19
CA PHE A 23 -2.37 2.13 1.98
C PHE A 23 -2.56 2.85 3.32
N GLU A 24 -1.55 3.51 3.85
CA GLU A 24 -1.65 4.36 5.04
C GLU A 24 -2.28 5.73 4.72
N SER A 25 -2.03 6.26 3.52
CA SER A 25 -2.43 7.63 3.16
C SER A 25 -3.94 7.91 3.30
N PRO A 26 -4.89 7.05 2.86
CA PRO A 26 -6.31 7.32 3.04
C PRO A 26 -6.72 7.34 4.52
N ILE A 27 -6.06 6.54 5.36
CA ILE A 27 -6.33 6.47 6.79
C ILE A 27 -5.91 7.78 7.48
N VAL A 28 -4.72 8.26 7.15
CA VAL A 28 -4.26 9.57 7.67
C VAL A 28 -5.12 10.71 7.15
N ALA A 29 -5.50 10.66 5.87
CA ALA A 29 -6.41 11.66 5.28
C ALA A 29 -7.76 11.70 6.01
N GLU A 30 -8.35 10.55 6.31
CA GLU A 30 -9.60 10.46 7.08
C GLU A 30 -9.43 11.01 8.49
N ARG A 31 -8.35 10.69 9.18
CA ARG A 31 -8.07 11.22 10.54
C ARG A 31 -7.92 12.73 10.54
N ILE A 32 -7.23 13.29 9.53
CA ILE A 32 -7.08 14.73 9.38
C ILE A 32 -8.44 15.38 9.10
N ALA A 33 -9.20 14.82 8.15
CA ALA A 33 -10.54 15.33 7.82
C ALA A 33 -11.48 15.29 9.01
N ALA A 34 -11.50 14.20 9.77
CA ALA A 34 -12.28 14.07 10.99
C ALA A 34 -11.89 15.13 12.03
N ALA A 35 -10.58 15.33 12.26
CA ALA A 35 -10.08 16.33 13.20
C ALA A 35 -10.49 17.76 12.80
N VAL A 36 -10.38 18.10 11.51
CA VAL A 36 -10.82 19.42 10.98
C VAL A 36 -12.32 19.64 11.15
N GLN A 37 -13.12 18.59 10.99
CA GLN A 37 -14.58 18.62 11.11
C GLN A 37 -15.09 18.45 12.54
N GLY A 38 -14.21 18.24 13.53
CA GLY A 38 -14.59 18.02 14.93
C GLY A 38 -15.38 16.71 15.17
N ARG A 39 -15.22 15.69 14.31
CA ARG A 39 -15.86 14.37 14.41
C ARG A 39 -14.85 13.27 14.70
N GLN A 40 -15.33 12.10 15.07
CA GLN A 40 -14.48 10.90 15.13
C GLN A 40 -14.22 10.35 13.72
N PRO A 41 -13.02 9.78 13.49
CA PRO A 41 -12.74 9.05 12.24
C PRO A 41 -13.69 7.87 12.03
N ASP A 42 -14.01 7.54 10.79
CA ASP A 42 -14.77 6.34 10.46
C ASP A 42 -13.97 5.09 10.92
N GLU A 43 -14.62 4.15 11.61
CA GLU A 43 -13.97 2.93 12.10
C GLU A 43 -13.36 2.09 10.99
N LYS A 44 -13.97 2.08 9.80
CA LYS A 44 -13.48 1.32 8.64
C LYS A 44 -12.20 1.91 8.07
N ASP A 45 -12.08 3.24 8.11
CA ASP A 45 -10.97 3.98 7.51
C ASP A 45 -10.00 4.53 8.57
N GLY A 46 -10.31 4.31 9.87
CA GLY A 46 -9.53 4.85 10.96
C GLY A 46 -8.30 4.03 11.40
N ASN A 47 -8.20 2.75 10.98
CA ASN A 47 -7.16 1.85 11.43
C ASN A 47 -6.44 1.15 10.28
N TYR A 48 -5.12 1.30 10.25
CA TYR A 48 -4.28 0.60 9.30
C TYR A 48 -4.11 -0.88 9.69
N THR A 49 -4.35 -1.76 8.73
CA THR A 49 -4.31 -3.23 8.96
C THR A 49 -2.96 -3.86 8.70
N GLY A 50 -1.95 -3.07 8.34
CA GLY A 50 -0.63 -3.58 7.95
C GLY A 50 -0.56 -4.05 6.49
N ARG A 51 -1.50 -3.62 5.64
CA ARG A 51 -1.57 -4.08 4.25
C ARG A 51 -0.36 -3.63 3.44
N VAL A 52 0.30 -4.61 2.83
CA VAL A 52 1.43 -4.41 1.91
C VAL A 52 1.19 -5.20 0.63
N MET A 53 1.57 -4.62 -0.50
CA MET A 53 1.53 -5.27 -1.81
C MET A 53 2.74 -4.87 -2.63
N CYS A 54 3.50 -5.86 -3.11
CA CYS A 54 4.70 -5.62 -3.92
C CYS A 54 4.80 -6.61 -5.08
N PHE A 55 5.15 -6.12 -6.25
CA PHE A 55 5.62 -6.97 -7.34
C PHE A 55 7.11 -7.29 -7.14
N PHE A 56 7.46 -8.55 -7.22
CA PHE A 56 8.83 -9.04 -7.19
C PHE A 56 9.23 -9.61 -8.54
N GLU A 57 10.31 -9.12 -9.09
CA GLU A 57 10.96 -9.67 -10.29
C GLU A 57 12.03 -10.67 -9.87
N ILE A 58 12.06 -11.81 -10.54
CA ILE A 58 13.03 -12.88 -10.25
C ILE A 58 13.97 -13.18 -11.43
N GLY A 59 13.89 -12.39 -12.51
CA GLY A 59 14.63 -12.64 -13.75
C GLY A 59 13.84 -13.44 -14.77
N ASP A 60 14.41 -13.64 -15.95
CA ASP A 60 13.83 -14.40 -17.06
C ASP A 60 12.40 -14.00 -17.46
N GLY A 61 12.04 -12.71 -17.30
CA GLY A 61 10.70 -12.20 -17.59
C GLY A 61 9.61 -12.81 -16.69
N LYS A 62 9.95 -13.21 -15.47
CA LYS A 62 9.04 -13.76 -14.49
C LYS A 62 9.02 -12.89 -13.24
N GLY A 63 7.85 -12.77 -12.65
CA GLY A 63 7.63 -12.11 -11.39
C GLY A 63 6.64 -12.84 -10.51
N THR A 64 6.44 -12.33 -9.32
CA THR A 64 5.40 -12.73 -8.39
C THR A 64 4.80 -11.53 -7.69
N LEU A 65 3.68 -11.74 -7.02
CA LEU A 65 3.00 -10.72 -6.22
C LEU A 65 3.09 -11.11 -4.75
N LEU A 66 3.72 -10.25 -3.95
CA LEU A 66 3.73 -10.37 -2.51
C LEU A 66 2.57 -9.55 -1.93
N ARG A 67 1.75 -10.18 -1.10
CA ARG A 67 0.65 -9.54 -0.38
C ARG A 67 0.63 -10.08 1.04
N PHE A 68 0.56 -9.19 2.01
CA PHE A 68 0.45 -9.57 3.43
C PHE A 68 -0.12 -8.40 4.24
N ASP A 69 -0.51 -8.69 5.45
CA ASP A 69 -0.92 -7.74 6.49
C ASP A 69 -0.55 -8.29 7.87
N TYR A 70 -0.95 -7.60 8.96
CA TYR A 70 -0.62 -8.04 10.32
C TYR A 70 -1.12 -9.45 10.68
N ASN A 71 -2.22 -9.89 10.09
CA ASN A 71 -2.88 -11.16 10.41
C ASN A 71 -2.58 -12.26 9.39
N HIS A 72 -2.12 -11.90 8.20
CA HIS A 72 -1.91 -12.82 7.09
C HIS A 72 -0.46 -12.73 6.60
N PRO A 73 0.38 -13.74 6.91
CA PRO A 73 1.76 -13.77 6.44
C PRO A 73 1.83 -13.87 4.91
N PRO A 74 2.95 -13.45 4.30
CA PRO A 74 3.12 -13.52 2.86
C PRO A 74 3.08 -14.95 2.35
N ASN A 75 2.24 -15.18 1.33
CA ASN A 75 2.14 -16.44 0.59
C ASN A 75 2.13 -16.15 -0.91
N PRO A 76 3.31 -15.86 -1.50
CA PRO A 76 3.39 -15.47 -2.89
C PRO A 76 3.05 -16.64 -3.82
N PRO A 77 2.29 -16.39 -4.91
CA PRO A 77 2.07 -17.39 -5.95
C PRO A 77 3.37 -17.74 -6.66
N ARG A 78 3.40 -18.89 -7.32
CA ARG A 78 4.57 -19.29 -8.12
C ARG A 78 4.91 -18.23 -9.16
N PRO A 79 6.17 -17.81 -9.26
CA PRO A 79 6.60 -16.83 -10.23
C PRO A 79 6.27 -17.24 -11.67
N ASN A 80 5.71 -16.29 -12.42
CA ASN A 80 5.35 -16.51 -13.83
C ASN A 80 5.37 -15.20 -14.62
N ARG A 81 5.17 -15.31 -15.94
CA ARG A 81 5.17 -14.15 -16.84
C ARG A 81 3.97 -13.22 -16.65
N ILE A 82 2.86 -13.71 -16.13
CA ILE A 82 1.65 -12.90 -15.92
C ILE A 82 1.93 -11.81 -14.88
N TRP A 83 2.61 -12.14 -13.79
CA TRP A 83 3.00 -11.18 -12.76
C TRP A 83 4.00 -10.15 -13.26
N HIS A 84 4.95 -10.57 -14.12
CA HIS A 84 5.86 -9.65 -14.79
C HIS A 84 5.11 -8.66 -15.68
N ILE A 85 4.18 -9.14 -16.52
CA ILE A 85 3.33 -8.29 -17.37
C ILE A 85 2.48 -7.35 -16.50
N GLY A 86 1.90 -7.86 -15.41
CA GLY A 86 1.13 -7.06 -14.45
C GLY A 86 1.94 -5.89 -13.90
N LYS A 87 3.20 -6.11 -13.55
CA LYS A 87 4.11 -5.05 -13.11
C LYS A 87 4.37 -4.02 -14.21
N ILE A 88 4.59 -4.46 -15.45
CA ILE A 88 4.80 -3.56 -16.59
C ILE A 88 3.57 -2.67 -16.79
N ILE A 89 2.37 -3.25 -16.76
CA ILE A 89 1.11 -2.50 -16.89
C ILE A 89 0.98 -1.49 -15.74
N PHE A 90 1.22 -1.92 -14.52
CA PHE A 90 1.20 -1.03 -13.36
C PHE A 90 2.15 0.15 -13.52
N ASN A 91 3.40 -0.09 -13.93
CA ASN A 91 4.38 0.97 -14.15
C ASN A 91 3.94 1.96 -15.24
N LYS A 92 3.38 1.47 -16.34
CA LYS A 92 2.89 2.32 -17.43
C LYS A 92 1.67 3.16 -17.05
N THR A 93 0.82 2.63 -16.20
CA THR A 93 -0.41 3.30 -15.76
C THR A 93 -0.24 4.13 -14.51
N TYR A 94 0.89 3.99 -13.82
CA TYR A 94 1.19 4.62 -12.52
C TYR A 94 0.81 6.11 -12.49
N TRP A 95 1.32 6.89 -13.45
CA TRP A 95 1.10 8.34 -13.49
C TRP A 95 -0.36 8.76 -13.76
N HIS A 96 -1.18 7.82 -14.27
CA HIS A 96 -2.60 8.05 -14.53
C HIS A 96 -3.50 7.58 -13.39
N THR A 97 -2.98 6.80 -12.46
CA THR A 97 -3.73 6.17 -11.37
C THR A 97 -3.30 6.67 -9.99
N VAL A 98 -2.15 6.25 -9.53
CA VAL A 98 -1.71 6.47 -8.13
C VAL A 98 -1.61 7.94 -7.75
N PRO A 99 -0.90 8.83 -8.49
CA PRO A 99 -0.79 10.25 -8.11
C PRO A 99 -2.10 11.02 -8.22
N LYS A 100 -3.11 10.44 -8.88
CA LYS A 100 -4.45 11.05 -9.04
C LYS A 100 -5.49 10.46 -8.09
N GLY A 101 -5.08 9.63 -7.14
CA GLY A 101 -5.98 9.00 -6.17
C GLY A 101 -7.03 8.06 -6.81
N ARG A 102 -6.71 7.45 -7.96
CA ARG A 102 -7.63 6.56 -8.68
C ARG A 102 -7.47 5.09 -8.35
N VAL A 103 -6.53 4.80 -7.51
CA VAL A 103 -6.23 3.43 -7.02
C VAL A 103 -5.97 3.50 -5.53
#